data_9f8219b3ca6cc4de0c40a0d9d8fdfcba
#
_entry.id   9f8219b3ca6cc4de0c40a0d9d8fdfcba
#
_cell.length_a   1.000
_cell.length_b   1.000
_cell.length_c   1.000
_cell.angle_alpha   90.00
_cell.angle_beta   90.00
_cell.angle_gamma   90.00
#
_symmetry.space_group_name_H-M   'P 1'
#
loop_
_entity.id
_entity.type
_entity.pdbx_description
1 polymer ?
#
loop_
_entity_poly.entity_id
_entity_poly.type
_entity_poly.pdbx_seq_one_letter_code
_entity_poly.pdbx_strand_id
1 'polypeptide(L)'
;MSRTESLCWSGGLAGLALGGWLIAVVAPASVWARWPLAAPVTLALILVAALYLRGGRAEPAGRRSAFLGGLAAVFLALQSPLAAMAPHSFAIDALVQMLLRTVAPALLVLAAPMPALRAGLGLPPARRRWPLGGATVATLVFVGAAYLWAWPAARDWAVLSATGRAAMAACFLGSGLLFFRTLFDLRPEPAGPGIGTRLLMVWGAELGNVVLGYFLTYVSVPLYPAYAARGLWFGVSGMTNQIYGGQTWWLCDTAAIGLAAMVVIFRWAGDEDRLRGRRHWLEHDPATRQARQRAANRRVVFGLLGFVTMILGVIGASVAVYEVGYHRAVGHGPTVSVNQIP
;
A
#
# COMPACT_ATOMS: atom_id res chain seq x y z
N MET A 1 -1.89 23.15 -6.51
CA MET A 1 -2.42 21.83 -6.89
C MET A 1 -2.85 21.90 -8.34
N SER A 2 -2.25 21.11 -9.21
CA SER A 2 -2.68 21.07 -10.62
C SER A 2 -4.02 20.34 -10.75
N ARG A 3 -4.77 20.57 -11.84
CA ARG A 3 -6.03 19.84 -12.12
C ARG A 3 -5.84 18.31 -12.11
N THR A 4 -4.69 17.82 -12.53
CA THR A 4 -4.30 16.41 -12.51
C THR A 4 -4.14 15.85 -11.10
N GLU A 5 -3.55 16.60 -10.17
CA GLU A 5 -3.47 16.17 -8.76
C GLU A 5 -4.86 16.03 -8.13
N SER A 6 -5.79 16.97 -8.42
CA SER A 6 -7.15 16.88 -7.87
C SER A 6 -7.95 15.71 -8.46
N LEU A 7 -7.73 15.33 -9.71
CA LEU A 7 -8.36 14.16 -10.34
C LEU A 7 -7.84 12.83 -9.80
N CYS A 8 -6.52 12.72 -9.55
CA CYS A 8 -5.95 11.53 -8.92
C CYS A 8 -6.44 11.35 -7.47
N TRP A 9 -6.60 12.45 -6.73
CA TRP A 9 -7.11 12.41 -5.35
C TRP A 9 -8.59 12.05 -5.29
N SER A 10 -9.42 12.63 -6.17
CA SER A 10 -10.85 12.30 -6.23
C SER A 10 -11.10 10.87 -6.71
N GLY A 11 -10.29 10.38 -7.64
CA GLY A 11 -10.35 8.99 -8.10
C GLY A 11 -9.95 7.98 -7.01
N GLY A 12 -8.90 8.26 -6.25
CA GLY A 12 -8.47 7.42 -5.13
C GLY A 12 -9.50 7.37 -3.99
N LEU A 13 -10.09 8.52 -3.64
CA LEU A 13 -11.14 8.59 -2.62
C LEU A 13 -12.44 7.91 -3.09
N ALA A 14 -12.80 8.05 -4.37
CA ALA A 14 -13.95 7.35 -4.94
C ALA A 14 -13.74 5.83 -4.97
N GLY A 15 -12.51 5.37 -5.27
CA GLY A 15 -12.14 3.95 -5.22
C GLY A 15 -12.22 3.37 -3.81
N LEU A 16 -11.75 4.11 -2.81
CA LEU A 16 -11.85 3.71 -1.39
C LEU A 16 -13.32 3.70 -0.92
N ALA A 17 -14.13 4.67 -1.34
CA ALA A 17 -15.55 4.74 -1.00
C ALA A 17 -16.34 3.60 -1.67
N LEU A 18 -16.06 3.29 -2.95
CA LEU A 18 -16.64 2.16 -3.67
C LEU A 18 -16.23 0.82 -3.07
N GLY A 19 -14.95 0.65 -2.74
CA GLY A 19 -14.46 -0.55 -2.08
C GLY A 19 -15.10 -0.75 -0.71
N GLY A 20 -15.19 0.30 0.09
CA GLY A 20 -15.89 0.28 1.38
C GLY A 20 -17.38 -0.03 1.24
N TRP A 21 -18.05 0.52 0.21
CA TRP A 21 -19.45 0.25 -0.08
C TRP A 21 -19.70 -1.18 -0.54
N LEU A 22 -18.86 -1.72 -1.44
CA LEU A 22 -18.94 -3.11 -1.89
C LEU A 22 -18.77 -4.09 -0.72
N ILE A 23 -17.82 -3.82 0.18
CA ILE A 23 -17.61 -4.63 1.40
C ILE A 23 -18.82 -4.50 2.32
N ALA A 24 -19.40 -3.31 2.42
CA ALA A 24 -20.60 -3.06 3.21
C ALA A 24 -21.81 -3.86 2.72
N VAL A 25 -22.01 -3.96 1.42
CA VAL A 25 -23.13 -4.71 0.81
C VAL A 25 -22.98 -6.21 0.99
N VAL A 26 -21.74 -6.72 0.99
CA VAL A 26 -21.47 -8.17 1.11
C VAL A 26 -21.32 -8.62 2.57
N ALA A 27 -21.09 -7.69 3.49
CA ALA A 27 -20.86 -8.02 4.90
C ALA A 27 -22.15 -8.53 5.58
N PRO A 28 -22.11 -9.65 6.32
CA PRO A 28 -23.23 -10.12 7.10
C PRO A 28 -23.72 -9.06 8.10
N ALA A 29 -25.03 -8.95 8.33
CA ALA A 29 -25.60 -7.96 9.27
C ALA A 29 -24.98 -8.01 10.69
N SER A 30 -24.51 -9.20 11.11
CA SER A 30 -23.81 -9.41 12.37
C SER A 30 -22.48 -8.63 12.50
N VAL A 31 -21.87 -8.24 11.38
CA VAL A 31 -20.62 -7.44 11.35
C VAL A 31 -20.90 -6.01 11.74
N TRP A 32 -22.01 -5.47 11.25
CA TRP A 32 -22.44 -4.10 11.56
C TRP A 32 -22.83 -3.92 13.02
N ALA A 33 -23.34 -4.98 13.66
CA ALA A 33 -23.65 -5.02 15.07
C ALA A 33 -22.41 -5.07 15.98
N ARG A 34 -21.24 -5.45 15.44
CA ARG A 34 -19.98 -5.62 16.19
C ARG A 34 -18.90 -4.66 15.73
N TRP A 35 -19.24 -3.40 15.61
CA TRP A 35 -18.25 -2.38 15.24
C TRP A 35 -17.16 -2.26 16.33
N PRO A 36 -15.89 -2.57 16.04
CA PRO A 36 -14.83 -2.64 17.05
C PRO A 36 -14.28 -1.24 17.37
N LEU A 37 -15.11 -0.36 17.91
CA LEU A 37 -14.66 0.97 18.31
C LEU A 37 -13.88 0.88 19.62
N ALA A 38 -12.56 0.92 19.53
CA ALA A 38 -11.69 1.10 20.67
C ALA A 38 -11.57 2.58 20.99
N ALA A 39 -12.20 3.03 22.07
CA ALA A 39 -12.23 4.44 22.47
C ALA A 39 -10.84 5.11 22.49
N PRO A 40 -9.74 4.49 23.03
CA PRO A 40 -8.43 5.14 23.04
C PRO A 40 -7.86 5.38 21.64
N VAL A 41 -8.07 4.47 20.69
CA VAL A 41 -7.59 4.63 19.30
C VAL A 41 -8.38 5.72 18.60
N THR A 42 -9.71 5.71 18.74
CA THR A 42 -10.59 6.72 18.15
C THR A 42 -10.25 8.11 18.68
N LEU A 43 -10.08 8.25 20.01
CA LEU A 43 -9.70 9.52 20.65
C LEU A 43 -8.32 9.99 20.17
N ALA A 44 -7.34 9.09 20.04
CA ALA A 44 -6.03 9.44 19.51
C ALA A 44 -6.11 9.97 18.07
N LEU A 45 -6.90 9.33 17.20
CA LEU A 45 -7.08 9.78 15.82
C LEU A 45 -7.78 11.15 15.76
N ILE A 46 -8.81 11.36 16.57
CA ILE A 46 -9.51 12.66 16.68
C ILE A 46 -8.56 13.74 17.19
N LEU A 47 -7.78 13.45 18.24
CA LEU A 47 -6.81 14.39 18.79
C LEU A 47 -5.74 14.78 17.75
N VAL A 48 -5.18 13.81 17.05
CA VAL A 48 -4.18 14.05 16.00
C VAL A 48 -4.78 14.86 14.85
N ALA A 49 -6.03 14.58 14.45
CA ALA A 49 -6.75 15.37 13.45
C ALA A 49 -6.97 16.81 13.93
N ALA A 50 -7.43 17.01 15.18
CA ALA A 50 -7.67 18.33 15.75
C ALA A 50 -6.39 19.16 15.85
N LEU A 51 -5.28 18.55 16.32
CA LEU A 51 -3.97 19.22 16.39
C LEU A 51 -3.47 19.63 15.01
N TYR A 52 -3.62 18.75 14.01
CA TYR A 52 -3.24 19.07 12.65
C TYR A 52 -4.08 20.22 12.07
N LEU A 53 -5.40 20.17 12.23
CA LEU A 53 -6.31 21.23 11.75
C LEU A 53 -6.07 22.57 12.44
N ARG A 54 -5.76 22.53 13.74
CA ARG A 54 -5.40 23.74 14.52
C ARG A 54 -4.13 24.41 14.00
N GLY A 55 -3.06 23.63 13.79
CA GLY A 55 -1.77 24.16 13.34
C GLY A 55 -1.65 24.31 11.82
N GLY A 56 -2.46 23.59 11.05
CA GLY A 56 -2.42 23.55 9.60
C GLY A 56 -3.40 24.48 8.88
N ARG A 57 -3.83 25.59 9.51
CA ARG A 57 -4.82 26.51 8.90
C ARG A 57 -4.34 27.11 7.59
N ALA A 58 -3.03 27.33 7.43
CA ALA A 58 -2.41 27.84 6.22
C ALA A 58 -2.01 26.75 5.22
N GLU A 59 -2.17 25.46 5.55
CA GLU A 59 -1.78 24.38 4.64
C GLU A 59 -2.71 24.31 3.42
N PRO A 60 -2.16 23.99 2.22
CA PRO A 60 -2.98 23.79 1.02
C PRO A 60 -4.04 22.70 1.20
N ALA A 61 -5.21 22.88 0.57
CA ALA A 61 -6.32 21.93 0.67
C ALA A 61 -5.90 20.48 0.34
N GLY A 62 -5.02 20.28 -0.65
CA GLY A 62 -4.50 18.96 -1.02
C GLY A 62 -3.70 18.27 0.09
N ARG A 63 -2.95 19.01 0.91
CA ARG A 63 -2.24 18.42 2.07
C ARG A 63 -3.20 18.06 3.19
N ARG A 64 -4.23 18.90 3.41
CA ARG A 64 -5.27 18.59 4.41
C ARG A 64 -6.05 17.35 4.03
N SER A 65 -6.49 17.24 2.77
CA SER A 65 -7.20 16.04 2.29
C SER A 65 -6.33 14.79 2.35
N ALA A 66 -5.04 14.88 2.02
CA ALA A 66 -4.10 13.79 2.17
C ALA A 66 -3.97 13.34 3.63
N PHE A 67 -3.83 14.28 4.56
CA PHE A 67 -3.73 13.95 5.99
C PHE A 67 -5.00 13.27 6.52
N LEU A 68 -6.15 13.87 6.25
CA LEU A 68 -7.44 13.32 6.68
C LEU A 68 -7.72 11.97 6.01
N GLY A 69 -7.38 11.81 4.73
CA GLY A 69 -7.45 10.53 4.01
C GLY A 69 -6.53 9.47 4.63
N GLY A 70 -5.31 9.83 5.04
CA GLY A 70 -4.41 8.93 5.75
C GLY A 70 -4.94 8.50 7.12
N LEU A 71 -5.51 9.42 7.90
CA LEU A 71 -6.18 9.09 9.17
C LEU A 71 -7.45 8.24 8.95
N ALA A 72 -8.22 8.55 7.90
CA ALA A 72 -9.38 7.73 7.53
C ALA A 72 -8.99 6.31 7.15
N ALA A 73 -7.87 6.13 6.42
CA ALA A 73 -7.34 4.80 6.11
C ALA A 73 -6.92 4.03 7.38
N VAL A 74 -6.28 4.69 8.35
CA VAL A 74 -5.98 4.09 9.67
C VAL A 74 -7.26 3.73 10.41
N PHE A 75 -8.26 4.62 10.42
CA PHE A 75 -9.55 4.36 11.05
C PHE A 75 -10.26 3.18 10.41
N LEU A 76 -10.34 3.13 9.09
CA LEU A 76 -10.94 2.01 8.34
C LEU A 76 -10.25 0.69 8.67
N ALA A 77 -8.93 0.69 8.75
CA ALA A 77 -8.16 -0.51 9.05
C ALA A 77 -8.32 -1.02 10.49
N LEU A 78 -8.46 -0.12 11.46
CA LEU A 78 -8.42 -0.49 12.88
C LEU A 78 -9.77 -0.42 13.60
N GLN A 79 -10.69 0.41 13.11
CA GLN A 79 -11.91 0.80 13.84
C GLN A 79 -13.19 0.57 13.02
N SER A 80 -13.11 -0.02 11.84
CA SER A 80 -14.26 -0.29 10.98
C SER A 80 -14.67 -1.76 11.02
N PRO A 81 -15.79 -2.12 10.41
CA PRO A 81 -16.18 -3.52 10.21
C PRO A 81 -15.10 -4.39 9.55
N LEU A 82 -14.20 -3.81 8.73
CA LEU A 82 -13.05 -4.51 8.16
C LEU A 82 -12.15 -5.12 9.26
N ALA A 83 -11.91 -4.37 10.34
CA ALA A 83 -11.13 -4.85 11.47
C ALA A 83 -11.81 -6.03 12.20
N ALA A 84 -13.14 -6.07 12.23
CA ALA A 84 -13.91 -7.18 12.80
C ALA A 84 -13.89 -8.42 11.89
N MET A 85 -13.86 -8.23 10.58
CA MET A 85 -13.85 -9.29 9.57
C MET A 85 -12.45 -9.90 9.36
N ALA A 86 -11.40 -9.11 9.53
CA ALA A 86 -10.03 -9.51 9.26
C ALA A 86 -9.61 -10.83 9.94
N PRO A 87 -9.95 -11.15 11.21
CA PRO A 87 -9.62 -12.44 11.82
C PRO A 87 -10.34 -13.64 11.24
N HIS A 88 -11.36 -13.42 10.43
CA HIS A 88 -12.22 -14.45 9.83
C HIS A 88 -12.01 -14.62 8.31
N SER A 89 -11.20 -13.74 7.70
CA SER A 89 -10.91 -13.77 6.27
C SER A 89 -9.52 -13.20 5.98
N PHE A 90 -8.64 -14.02 5.44
CA PHE A 90 -7.30 -13.58 5.10
C PHE A 90 -7.30 -12.52 3.96
N ALA A 91 -8.25 -12.59 3.04
CA ALA A 91 -8.40 -11.56 2.00
C ALA A 91 -8.71 -10.17 2.61
N ILE A 92 -9.61 -10.12 3.59
CA ILE A 92 -9.94 -8.87 4.28
C ILE A 92 -8.78 -8.41 5.17
N ASP A 93 -8.10 -9.36 5.84
CA ASP A 93 -6.90 -9.04 6.61
C ASP A 93 -5.79 -8.46 5.72
N ALA A 94 -5.59 -8.99 4.51
CA ALA A 94 -4.68 -8.45 3.51
C ALA A 94 -5.04 -7.01 3.09
N LEU A 95 -6.33 -6.71 2.91
CA LEU A 95 -6.79 -5.33 2.66
C LEU A 95 -6.49 -4.39 3.83
N VAL A 96 -6.76 -4.83 5.07
CA VAL A 96 -6.43 -4.05 6.28
C VAL A 96 -4.94 -3.77 6.35
N GLN A 97 -4.11 -4.74 6.04
CA GLN A 97 -2.66 -4.60 6.02
C GLN A 97 -2.18 -3.64 4.92
N MET A 98 -2.75 -3.70 3.72
CA MET A 98 -2.48 -2.74 2.64
C MET A 98 -2.83 -1.30 3.08
N LEU A 99 -3.97 -1.10 3.73
CA LEU A 99 -4.34 0.22 4.25
C LEU A 99 -3.29 0.75 5.23
N LEU A 100 -2.80 -0.08 6.14
CA LEU A 100 -1.83 0.32 7.17
C LEU A 100 -0.40 0.44 6.63
N ARG A 101 0.01 -0.43 5.71
CA ARG A 101 1.38 -0.49 5.22
C ARG A 101 1.63 0.49 4.06
N THR A 102 0.64 0.68 3.19
CA THR A 102 0.81 1.38 1.92
C THR A 102 -0.03 2.64 1.84
N VAL A 103 -1.35 2.56 1.97
CA VAL A 103 -2.24 3.70 1.70
C VAL A 103 -2.10 4.79 2.77
N ALA A 104 -2.26 4.45 4.04
CA ALA A 104 -2.19 5.42 5.13
C ALA A 104 -0.81 6.10 5.21
N PRO A 105 0.32 5.35 5.21
CA PRO A 105 1.64 5.95 5.22
C PRO A 105 1.92 6.86 4.02
N ALA A 106 1.54 6.45 2.81
CA ALA A 106 1.73 7.27 1.62
C ALA A 106 1.00 8.61 1.75
N LEU A 107 -0.27 8.59 2.15
CA LEU A 107 -1.10 9.78 2.33
C LEU A 107 -0.57 10.68 3.46
N LEU A 108 -0.22 10.10 4.60
CA LEU A 108 0.33 10.85 5.75
C LEU A 108 1.66 11.52 5.40
N VAL A 109 2.55 10.84 4.67
CA VAL A 109 3.83 11.41 4.25
C VAL A 109 3.63 12.52 3.21
N LEU A 110 2.72 12.32 2.24
CA LEU A 110 2.37 13.34 1.23
C LEU A 110 1.82 14.62 1.86
N ALA A 111 1.09 14.50 2.96
CA ALA A 111 0.60 15.63 3.73
C ALA A 111 1.70 16.44 4.41
N ALA A 112 2.90 15.87 4.62
CA ALA A 112 4.00 16.46 5.38
C ALA A 112 3.55 17.06 6.75
N PRO A 113 2.90 16.27 7.64
CA PRO A 113 2.10 16.81 8.74
C PRO A 113 2.92 17.42 9.89
N MET A 114 4.22 17.14 9.97
CA MET A 114 5.05 17.52 11.13
C MET A 114 5.06 19.01 11.45
N PRO A 115 5.18 19.96 10.49
CA PRO A 115 5.11 21.38 10.80
C PRO A 115 3.75 21.79 11.43
N ALA A 116 2.65 21.32 10.84
CA ALA A 116 1.30 21.62 11.31
C ALA A 116 1.02 21.02 12.69
N LEU A 117 1.40 19.76 12.93
CA LEU A 117 1.24 19.11 14.24
C LEU A 117 2.04 19.83 15.33
N ARG A 118 3.29 20.23 15.05
CA ARG A 118 4.10 21.00 15.99
C ARG A 118 3.50 22.36 16.30
N ALA A 119 3.01 23.06 15.26
CA ALA A 119 2.29 24.33 15.43
C ALA A 119 1.00 24.15 16.25
N GLY A 120 0.23 23.07 16.02
CA GLY A 120 -0.94 22.71 16.80
C GLY A 120 -0.65 22.48 18.29
N LEU A 121 0.54 21.94 18.61
CA LEU A 121 1.05 21.75 19.96
C LEU A 121 1.74 23.00 20.54
N GLY A 122 1.86 24.11 19.80
CA GLY A 122 2.61 25.28 20.22
C GLY A 122 4.13 25.07 20.27
N LEU A 123 4.65 24.04 19.58
CA LEU A 123 6.09 23.71 19.58
C LEU A 123 6.84 24.43 18.44
N PRO A 124 8.11 24.85 18.67
CA PRO A 124 8.91 25.49 17.63
C PRO A 124 9.21 24.51 16.47
N PRO A 125 9.57 25.03 15.28
CA PRO A 125 9.96 24.18 14.14
C PRO A 125 11.07 23.20 14.50
N ALA A 126 11.02 21.99 13.99
CA ALA A 126 12.04 20.99 14.27
C ALA A 126 13.36 21.37 13.59
N ARG A 127 14.43 21.55 14.37
CA ARG A 127 15.79 21.83 13.85
C ARG A 127 16.52 20.56 13.39
N ARG A 128 16.20 19.40 13.95
CA ARG A 128 16.93 18.15 13.72
C ARG A 128 16.24 17.28 12.67
N ARG A 129 16.97 17.02 11.58
CA ARG A 129 16.59 15.98 10.61
C ARG A 129 17.23 14.68 11.09
N TRP A 130 16.43 13.66 11.40
CA TRP A 130 16.95 12.34 11.70
C TRP A 130 17.45 11.71 10.40
N PRO A 131 18.71 11.22 10.35
CA PRO A 131 19.16 10.36 9.28
C PRO A 131 18.44 9.02 9.44
N LEU A 132 17.24 8.92 8.89
CA LEU A 132 16.59 7.63 8.75
C LEU A 132 17.34 6.90 7.64
N GLY A 133 17.69 5.65 7.86
CA GLY A 133 18.52 4.81 7.00
C GLY A 133 18.29 5.02 5.51
N GLY A 134 19.29 4.73 4.70
CA GLY A 134 19.22 4.94 3.26
C GLY A 134 18.06 4.19 2.61
N ALA A 135 17.85 4.45 1.34
CA ALA A 135 16.78 3.86 0.52
C ALA A 135 16.71 2.33 0.63
N THR A 136 17.86 1.67 0.65
CA THR A 136 17.99 0.22 0.81
C THR A 136 17.40 -0.26 2.14
N VAL A 137 17.75 0.40 3.25
CA VAL A 137 17.23 0.03 4.59
C VAL A 137 15.71 0.23 4.64
N ALA A 138 15.20 1.34 4.12
CA ALA A 138 13.76 1.60 4.07
C ALA A 138 13.01 0.53 3.27
N THR A 139 13.57 0.10 2.13
CA THR A 139 12.98 -0.96 1.30
C THR A 139 13.04 -2.31 1.99
N LEU A 140 14.18 -2.67 2.58
CA LEU A 140 14.34 -3.95 3.30
C LEU A 140 13.42 -4.03 4.52
N VAL A 141 13.24 -2.95 5.28
CA VAL A 141 12.31 -2.90 6.42
C VAL A 141 10.87 -3.03 5.94
N PHE A 142 10.51 -2.38 4.83
CA PHE A 142 9.17 -2.44 4.26
C PHE A 142 8.83 -3.86 3.77
N VAL A 143 9.73 -4.49 3.02
CA VAL A 143 9.57 -5.86 2.52
C VAL A 143 9.68 -6.86 3.68
N GLY A 144 10.67 -6.70 4.55
CA GLY A 144 10.89 -7.60 5.68
C GLY A 144 9.71 -7.64 6.66
N ALA A 145 9.02 -6.51 6.86
CA ALA A 145 7.79 -6.49 7.66
C ALA A 145 6.70 -7.39 7.07
N ALA A 146 6.55 -7.43 5.74
CA ALA A 146 5.60 -8.31 5.08
C ALA A 146 5.94 -9.79 5.31
N TYR A 147 7.19 -10.16 5.12
CA TYR A 147 7.65 -11.54 5.32
C TYR A 147 7.59 -11.97 6.79
N LEU A 148 7.92 -11.07 7.73
CA LEU A 148 7.79 -11.33 9.17
C LEU A 148 6.34 -11.71 9.52
N TRP A 149 5.36 -10.91 9.06
CA TRP A 149 3.95 -11.14 9.38
C TRP A 149 3.27 -12.15 8.44
N ALA A 150 3.94 -12.61 7.39
CA ALA A 150 3.55 -13.79 6.62
C ALA A 150 4.06 -15.09 7.25
N TRP A 151 5.00 -15.03 8.19
CA TRP A 151 5.45 -16.21 8.92
C TRP A 151 4.29 -16.81 9.73
N PRO A 152 4.00 -18.13 9.63
CA PRO A 152 2.77 -18.73 10.20
C PRO A 152 2.58 -18.42 11.70
N ALA A 153 3.61 -18.61 12.53
CA ALA A 153 3.50 -18.35 13.96
C ALA A 153 3.22 -16.88 14.28
N ALA A 154 3.82 -15.93 13.57
CA ALA A 154 3.58 -14.50 13.76
C ALA A 154 2.15 -14.13 13.29
N ARG A 155 1.70 -14.69 12.17
CA ARG A 155 0.35 -14.50 11.66
C ARG A 155 -0.69 -15.06 12.63
N ASP A 156 -0.53 -16.29 13.08
CA ASP A 156 -1.44 -16.93 14.03
C ASP A 156 -1.52 -16.14 15.34
N TRP A 157 -0.38 -15.65 15.84
CA TRP A 157 -0.38 -14.76 17.01
C TRP A 157 -1.18 -13.47 16.75
N ALA A 158 -1.03 -12.84 15.59
CA ALA A 158 -1.78 -11.63 15.25
C ALA A 158 -3.29 -11.90 15.09
N VAL A 159 -3.67 -13.04 14.55
CA VAL A 159 -5.09 -13.43 14.40
C VAL A 159 -5.72 -13.78 15.74
N LEU A 160 -5.00 -14.47 16.63
CA LEU A 160 -5.54 -15.00 17.88
C LEU A 160 -5.46 -14.00 19.05
N SER A 161 -4.57 -13.01 19.03
CA SER A 161 -4.38 -12.07 20.15
C SER A 161 -4.52 -10.59 19.74
N ALA A 162 -5.05 -9.77 20.65
CA ALA A 162 -5.16 -8.34 20.44
C ALA A 162 -3.78 -7.65 20.43
N THR A 163 -2.84 -8.12 21.26
CA THR A 163 -1.46 -7.61 21.31
C THR A 163 -0.71 -7.92 20.02
N GLY A 164 -0.83 -9.14 19.48
CA GLY A 164 -0.24 -9.52 18.20
C GLY A 164 -0.77 -8.65 17.06
N ARG A 165 -2.08 -8.41 17.04
CA ARG A 165 -2.72 -7.53 16.05
C ARG A 165 -2.23 -6.09 16.14
N ALA A 166 -2.12 -5.56 17.35
CA ALA A 166 -1.59 -4.20 17.55
C ALA A 166 -0.12 -4.10 17.13
N ALA A 167 0.71 -5.12 17.47
CA ALA A 167 2.11 -5.17 17.05
C ALA A 167 2.24 -5.24 15.52
N MET A 168 1.43 -6.05 14.84
CA MET A 168 1.39 -6.14 13.40
C MET A 168 0.99 -4.80 12.77
N ALA A 169 -0.06 -4.16 13.27
CA ALA A 169 -0.52 -2.86 12.78
C ALA A 169 0.55 -1.78 12.95
N ALA A 170 1.20 -1.71 14.11
CA ALA A 170 2.29 -0.76 14.37
C ALA A 170 3.50 -1.01 13.47
N CYS A 171 3.88 -2.28 13.26
CA CYS A 171 4.98 -2.66 12.39
C CYS A 171 4.70 -2.26 10.93
N PHE A 172 3.51 -2.54 10.40
CA PHE A 172 3.14 -2.16 9.05
C PHE A 172 3.06 -0.65 8.87
N LEU A 173 2.42 0.06 9.78
CA LEU A 173 2.35 1.52 9.71
C LEU A 173 3.74 2.16 9.81
N GLY A 174 4.58 1.70 10.73
CA GLY A 174 5.95 2.20 10.91
C GLY A 174 6.86 1.93 9.72
N SER A 175 6.85 0.70 9.18
CA SER A 175 7.63 0.34 7.99
C SER A 175 7.17 1.10 6.74
N GLY A 176 5.87 1.27 6.58
CA GLY A 176 5.29 2.08 5.50
C GLY A 176 5.67 3.56 5.61
N LEU A 177 5.58 4.16 6.80
CA LEU A 177 6.01 5.54 7.02
C LEU A 177 7.49 5.74 6.70
N LEU A 178 8.37 4.82 7.08
CA LEU A 178 9.79 4.86 6.76
C LEU A 178 10.02 4.77 5.25
N PHE A 179 9.37 3.83 4.57
CA PHE A 179 9.48 3.63 3.13
C PHE A 179 9.00 4.84 2.34
N PHE A 180 7.77 5.30 2.56
CA PHE A 180 7.20 6.42 1.80
C PHE A 180 7.86 7.75 2.13
N ARG A 181 8.33 7.96 3.37
CA ARG A 181 9.13 9.14 3.71
C ARG A 181 10.42 9.20 2.90
N THR A 182 11.07 8.07 2.66
CA THR A 182 12.28 8.01 1.84
C THR A 182 11.93 8.13 0.36
N LEU A 183 10.87 7.44 -0.10
CA LEU A 183 10.43 7.47 -1.49
C LEU A 183 10.00 8.87 -1.95
N PHE A 184 9.28 9.61 -1.09
CA PHE A 184 8.77 10.96 -1.40
C PHE A 184 9.68 12.09 -0.89
N ASP A 185 10.92 11.79 -0.52
CA ASP A 185 11.89 12.83 -0.13
C ASP A 185 12.24 13.71 -1.33
N LEU A 186 11.80 14.97 -1.30
CA LEU A 186 11.96 15.94 -2.40
C LEU A 186 13.33 16.65 -2.41
N ARG A 187 14.23 16.31 -1.49
CA ARG A 187 15.55 16.95 -1.48
C ARG A 187 16.33 16.54 -2.73
N PRO A 188 17.08 17.48 -3.35
CA PRO A 188 17.93 17.16 -4.48
C PRO A 188 19.09 16.26 -4.06
N GLU A 189 19.64 15.52 -5.01
CA GLU A 189 20.89 14.77 -4.80
C GLU A 189 22.04 15.72 -4.43
N PRO A 190 22.94 15.29 -3.54
CA PRO A 190 23.04 14.02 -2.84
C PRO A 190 22.27 13.97 -1.52
N ALA A 191 21.53 15.03 -1.14
CA ALA A 191 20.82 15.11 0.15
C ALA A 191 19.57 14.23 0.24
N GLY A 192 18.98 13.87 -0.90
CA GLY A 192 17.85 12.95 -1.04
C GLY A 192 18.10 11.90 -2.12
N PRO A 193 17.25 10.87 -2.22
CA PRO A 193 17.38 9.81 -3.22
C PRO A 193 17.06 10.34 -4.61
N GLY A 194 17.90 10.00 -5.60
CA GLY A 194 17.62 10.30 -6.99
C GLY A 194 16.48 9.49 -7.58
N ILE A 195 16.00 9.87 -8.76
CA ILE A 195 14.88 9.19 -9.42
C ILE A 195 15.16 7.70 -9.64
N GLY A 196 16.38 7.33 -10.05
CA GLY A 196 16.78 5.93 -10.23
C GLY A 196 16.67 5.12 -8.95
N THR A 197 17.14 5.68 -7.82
CA THR A 197 17.04 5.05 -6.50
C THR A 197 15.58 4.87 -6.07
N ARG A 198 14.71 5.87 -6.31
CA ARG A 198 13.28 5.78 -6.00
C ARG A 198 12.57 4.69 -6.81
N LEU A 199 12.91 4.59 -8.10
CA LEU A 199 12.39 3.52 -8.95
C LEU A 199 12.87 2.14 -8.48
N LEU A 200 14.13 2.01 -8.07
CA LEU A 200 14.64 0.76 -7.47
C LEU A 200 13.95 0.41 -6.15
N MET A 201 13.60 1.40 -5.32
CA MET A 201 12.79 1.17 -4.12
C MET A 201 11.41 0.59 -4.47
N VAL A 202 10.73 1.19 -5.46
CA VAL A 202 9.43 0.69 -5.95
C VAL A 202 9.56 -0.73 -6.48
N TRP A 203 10.56 -0.98 -7.33
CA TRP A 203 10.83 -2.31 -7.88
C TRP A 203 11.14 -3.35 -6.81
N GLY A 204 11.96 -3.01 -5.81
CA GLY A 204 12.28 -3.89 -4.70
C GLY A 204 11.07 -4.23 -3.84
N ALA A 205 10.21 -3.24 -3.59
CA ALA A 205 8.96 -3.44 -2.86
C ALA A 205 7.98 -4.32 -3.63
N GLU A 206 7.81 -4.08 -4.93
CA GLU A 206 6.93 -4.87 -5.80
C GLU A 206 7.41 -6.31 -5.95
N LEU A 207 8.71 -6.50 -6.22
CA LEU A 207 9.27 -7.84 -6.33
C LEU A 207 9.04 -8.65 -5.04
N GLY A 208 9.32 -8.04 -3.87
CA GLY A 208 9.07 -8.67 -2.57
C GLY A 208 7.59 -9.03 -2.38
N ASN A 209 6.68 -8.15 -2.75
CA ASN A 209 5.24 -8.36 -2.66
C ASN A 209 4.74 -9.49 -3.57
N VAL A 210 5.15 -9.46 -4.83
CA VAL A 210 4.73 -10.45 -5.84
C VAL A 210 5.23 -11.84 -5.45
N VAL A 211 6.50 -11.96 -5.05
CA VAL A 211 7.07 -13.25 -4.63
C VAL A 211 6.32 -13.81 -3.42
N LEU A 212 6.03 -12.98 -2.42
CA LEU A 212 5.29 -13.40 -1.24
C LEU A 212 3.84 -13.78 -1.57
N GLY A 213 3.12 -12.93 -2.29
CA GLY A 213 1.73 -13.18 -2.65
C GLY A 213 1.56 -14.39 -3.57
N TYR A 214 2.50 -14.58 -4.49
CA TYR A 214 2.61 -15.78 -5.31
C TYR A 214 2.77 -17.02 -4.44
N PHE A 215 3.75 -17.02 -3.54
CA PHE A 215 3.97 -18.14 -2.62
C PHE A 215 2.69 -18.47 -1.83
N LEU A 216 2.05 -17.46 -1.24
CA LEU A 216 0.82 -17.65 -0.45
C LEU A 216 -0.35 -18.18 -1.27
N THR A 217 -0.41 -17.83 -2.56
CA THR A 217 -1.49 -18.27 -3.46
C THR A 217 -1.32 -19.70 -3.91
N TYR A 218 -0.07 -20.14 -4.12
CA TYR A 218 0.20 -21.44 -4.79
C TYR A 218 0.77 -22.53 -3.90
N VAL A 219 1.12 -22.22 -2.64
CA VAL A 219 1.50 -23.27 -1.68
C VAL A 219 0.33 -24.21 -1.42
N SER A 220 0.59 -25.53 -1.50
CA SER A 220 -0.45 -26.57 -1.49
C SER A 220 -0.94 -26.98 -0.10
N VAL A 221 -0.45 -26.31 0.94
CA VAL A 221 -0.83 -26.58 2.34
C VAL A 221 -1.39 -25.33 3.00
N PRO A 222 -2.43 -25.42 3.84
CA PRO A 222 -2.94 -24.28 4.58
C PRO A 222 -1.94 -23.89 5.68
N LEU A 223 -1.38 -22.69 5.57
CA LEU A 223 -0.34 -22.16 6.47
C LEU A 223 -0.89 -21.54 7.75
N TYR A 224 -2.17 -21.10 7.74
CA TYR A 224 -2.74 -20.26 8.77
C TYR A 224 -3.97 -20.89 9.43
N PRO A 225 -3.79 -21.88 10.34
CA PRO A 225 -4.91 -22.55 11.03
C PRO A 225 -5.69 -21.60 11.95
N ALA A 226 -5.09 -20.50 12.39
CA ALA A 226 -5.72 -19.52 13.26
C ALA A 226 -7.02 -18.93 12.68
N TYR A 227 -7.12 -18.72 11.36
CA TYR A 227 -8.36 -18.26 10.74
C TYR A 227 -9.48 -19.30 10.85
N ALA A 228 -9.15 -20.57 10.67
CA ALA A 228 -10.13 -21.66 10.85
C ALA A 228 -10.59 -21.76 12.31
N ALA A 229 -9.67 -21.58 13.27
CA ALA A 229 -9.99 -21.57 14.70
C ALA A 229 -10.90 -20.39 15.10
N ARG A 230 -10.83 -19.26 14.39
CA ARG A 230 -11.74 -18.11 14.58
C ARG A 230 -13.10 -18.30 13.91
N GLY A 231 -13.23 -19.29 13.04
CA GLY A 231 -14.41 -19.51 12.21
C GLY A 231 -14.34 -18.68 10.92
N LEU A 232 -14.14 -19.38 9.80
CA LEU A 232 -14.06 -18.76 8.47
C LEU A 232 -15.43 -18.23 8.05
N TRP A 233 -15.44 -17.05 7.46
CA TRP A 233 -16.64 -16.47 6.87
C TRP A 233 -16.77 -16.85 5.39
N PHE A 234 -17.95 -16.62 4.83
CA PHE A 234 -18.30 -16.89 3.43
C PHE A 234 -18.28 -18.38 3.04
N GLY A 235 -18.29 -19.33 4.01
CA GLY A 235 -18.33 -20.77 3.74
C GLY A 235 -17.12 -21.32 2.98
N VAL A 236 -15.99 -20.60 2.97
CA VAL A 236 -14.78 -21.01 2.25
C VAL A 236 -13.95 -21.99 3.07
N SER A 237 -13.18 -22.87 2.40
CA SER A 237 -12.18 -23.72 3.05
C SER A 237 -10.97 -22.92 3.52
N GLY A 238 -10.17 -23.46 4.44
CA GLY A 238 -8.92 -22.82 4.87
C GLY A 238 -7.95 -22.56 3.71
N MET A 239 -7.90 -23.49 2.76
CA MET A 239 -7.09 -23.34 1.54
C MET A 239 -7.60 -22.24 0.62
N THR A 240 -8.89 -22.19 0.36
CA THR A 240 -9.52 -21.13 -0.45
C THR A 240 -9.33 -19.77 0.19
N ASN A 241 -9.47 -19.65 1.52
CA ASN A 241 -9.21 -18.43 2.26
C ASN A 241 -7.76 -17.95 2.08
N GLN A 242 -6.78 -18.88 2.11
CA GLN A 242 -5.38 -18.57 1.89
C GLN A 242 -5.10 -18.08 0.47
N ILE A 243 -5.66 -18.75 -0.55
CA ILE A 243 -5.55 -18.36 -1.96
C ILE A 243 -6.08 -16.94 -2.16
N TYR A 244 -7.29 -16.64 -1.70
CA TYR A 244 -7.87 -15.31 -1.80
C TYR A 244 -7.07 -14.25 -1.04
N GLY A 245 -6.54 -14.60 0.13
CA GLY A 245 -5.66 -13.71 0.88
C GLY A 245 -4.37 -13.40 0.15
N GLY A 246 -3.70 -14.42 -0.41
CA GLY A 246 -2.50 -14.25 -1.22
C GLY A 246 -2.74 -13.38 -2.44
N GLN A 247 -3.81 -13.64 -3.20
CA GLN A 247 -4.20 -12.83 -4.36
C GLN A 247 -4.50 -11.37 -3.97
N THR A 248 -5.29 -11.16 -2.92
CA THR A 248 -5.61 -9.82 -2.43
C THR A 248 -4.34 -9.07 -2.01
N TRP A 249 -3.43 -9.78 -1.31
CA TRP A 249 -2.17 -9.22 -0.86
C TRP A 249 -1.38 -8.56 -2.00
N TRP A 250 -1.03 -9.32 -3.03
CA TRP A 250 -0.17 -8.79 -4.08
C TRP A 250 -0.90 -7.89 -5.07
N LEU A 251 -2.15 -8.20 -5.45
CA LEU A 251 -2.91 -7.39 -6.41
C LEU A 251 -3.20 -5.97 -5.86
N CYS A 252 -3.72 -5.88 -4.63
CA CYS A 252 -4.09 -4.60 -4.06
C CYS A 252 -2.85 -3.75 -3.70
N ASP A 253 -1.80 -4.39 -3.18
CA ASP A 253 -0.57 -3.67 -2.82
C ASP A 253 0.20 -3.21 -4.07
N THR A 254 0.26 -4.03 -5.14
CA THR A 254 0.79 -3.63 -6.45
C THR A 254 0.06 -2.42 -7.02
N ALA A 255 -1.27 -2.41 -6.97
CA ALA A 255 -2.03 -1.25 -7.41
C ALA A 255 -1.71 0.00 -6.57
N ALA A 256 -1.61 -0.12 -5.25
CA ALA A 256 -1.31 0.99 -4.35
C ALA A 256 0.14 1.52 -4.51
N ILE A 257 1.13 0.63 -4.62
CA ILE A 257 2.53 1.01 -4.87
C ILE A 257 2.68 1.60 -6.28
N GLY A 258 1.96 1.07 -7.26
CA GLY A 258 1.90 1.62 -8.61
C GLY A 258 1.40 3.06 -8.65
N LEU A 259 0.35 3.38 -7.89
CA LEU A 259 -0.13 4.75 -7.72
C LEU A 259 0.94 5.64 -7.06
N ALA A 260 1.65 5.13 -6.06
CA ALA A 260 2.75 5.86 -5.44
C ALA A 260 3.91 6.12 -6.41
N ALA A 261 4.25 5.14 -7.27
CA ALA A 261 5.24 5.31 -8.33
C ALA A 261 4.81 6.41 -9.33
N MET A 262 3.56 6.45 -9.72
CA MET A 262 3.02 7.52 -10.57
C MET A 262 3.19 8.91 -9.91
N VAL A 263 2.92 9.03 -8.60
CA VAL A 263 3.16 10.27 -7.86
C VAL A 263 4.63 10.70 -7.94
N VAL A 264 5.57 9.75 -7.78
CA VAL A 264 7.01 10.03 -7.90
C VAL A 264 7.36 10.53 -9.30
N ILE A 265 6.86 9.85 -10.33
CA ILE A 265 7.13 10.21 -11.74
C ILE A 265 6.56 11.58 -12.08
N PHE A 266 5.31 11.88 -11.70
CA PHE A 266 4.68 13.17 -11.97
C PHE A 266 5.38 14.33 -11.25
N ARG A 267 5.80 14.12 -10.00
CA ARG A 267 6.56 15.12 -9.25
C ARG A 267 7.92 15.38 -9.87
N TRP A 268 8.63 14.31 -10.23
CA TRP A 268 9.91 14.43 -10.92
C TRP A 268 9.76 15.17 -12.26
N ALA A 269 8.76 14.82 -13.08
CA ALA A 269 8.49 15.50 -14.35
C ALA A 269 8.18 16.99 -14.13
N GLY A 270 7.37 17.34 -13.14
CA GLY A 270 7.05 18.72 -12.80
C GLY A 270 8.25 19.53 -12.31
N ASP A 271 9.17 18.93 -11.55
CA ASP A 271 10.40 19.58 -11.11
C ASP A 271 11.40 19.76 -12.27
N GLU A 272 11.50 18.78 -13.17
CA GLU A 272 12.29 18.89 -14.39
C GLU A 272 11.79 20.01 -15.31
N ASP A 273 10.47 20.15 -15.45
CA ASP A 273 9.87 21.23 -16.26
C ASP A 273 10.12 22.60 -15.64
N ARG A 274 10.07 22.75 -14.31
CA ARG A 274 10.42 23.99 -13.60
C ARG A 274 11.89 24.34 -13.78
N LEU A 275 12.79 23.37 -13.69
CA LEU A 275 14.23 23.57 -13.92
C LEU A 275 14.50 23.95 -15.37
N ARG A 276 13.79 23.37 -16.33
CA ARG A 276 13.85 23.72 -17.75
C ARG A 276 13.34 25.13 -17.98
N GLY A 277 12.24 25.52 -17.38
CA GLY A 277 11.72 26.88 -17.47
C GLY A 277 12.74 27.92 -16.99
N ARG A 278 13.47 27.66 -15.90
CA ARG A 278 14.56 28.51 -15.43
C ARG A 278 15.78 28.54 -16.38
N ARG A 279 16.16 27.39 -16.96
CA ARG A 279 17.25 27.30 -17.94
C ARG A 279 16.88 27.87 -19.29
N HIS A 280 15.59 27.92 -19.64
CA HIS A 280 15.09 28.50 -20.89
C HIS A 280 15.55 29.97 -21.10
N TRP A 281 15.66 30.73 -20.03
CA TRP A 281 16.19 32.12 -20.10
C TRP A 281 17.68 32.18 -20.45
N LEU A 282 18.40 31.05 -20.34
CA LEU A 282 19.83 30.95 -20.56
C LEU A 282 20.20 30.24 -21.89
N GLU A 283 19.28 29.57 -22.55
CA GLU A 283 19.54 28.80 -23.78
C GLU A 283 18.73 29.36 -24.97
N HIS A 284 19.45 29.95 -25.93
CA HIS A 284 18.86 30.60 -27.10
C HIS A 284 18.66 29.67 -28.31
N ASP A 285 19.15 28.39 -28.28
CA ASP A 285 19.07 27.48 -29.43
C ASP A 285 17.84 26.56 -29.40
N PRO A 286 16.88 26.72 -30.33
CA PRO A 286 15.66 25.88 -30.41
C PRO A 286 15.92 24.42 -30.77
N ALA A 287 17.00 24.09 -31.48
CA ALA A 287 17.30 22.70 -31.89
C ALA A 287 17.78 21.87 -30.69
N THR A 288 18.65 22.44 -29.86
CA THR A 288 19.10 21.81 -28.60
C THR A 288 17.93 21.58 -27.64
N ARG A 289 16.95 22.48 -27.63
CA ARG A 289 15.72 22.39 -26.83
C ARG A 289 14.86 21.20 -27.25
N GLN A 290 14.62 21.05 -28.56
CA GLN A 290 13.82 19.93 -29.08
C GLN A 290 14.49 18.57 -28.85
N ALA A 291 15.81 18.48 -29.03
CA ALA A 291 16.56 17.24 -28.82
C ALA A 291 16.47 16.76 -27.35
N ARG A 292 16.62 17.68 -26.38
CA ARG A 292 16.51 17.37 -24.94
C ARG A 292 15.07 16.99 -24.55
N GLN A 293 14.06 17.65 -25.12
CA GLN A 293 12.67 17.34 -24.84
C GLN A 293 12.29 15.94 -25.38
N ARG A 294 12.79 15.56 -26.56
CA ARG A 294 12.64 14.20 -27.10
C ARG A 294 13.35 13.16 -26.22
N ALA A 295 14.54 13.45 -25.72
CA ALA A 295 15.29 12.56 -24.85
C ALA A 295 14.58 12.36 -23.49
N ALA A 296 14.00 13.41 -22.90
CA ALA A 296 13.26 13.34 -21.66
C ALA A 296 11.93 12.59 -21.81
N ASN A 297 11.15 12.90 -22.85
CA ASN A 297 9.93 12.18 -23.17
C ASN A 297 10.21 10.67 -23.42
N ARG A 298 11.32 10.37 -24.09
CA ARG A 298 11.74 8.98 -24.31
C ARG A 298 12.03 8.24 -22.99
N ARG A 299 12.68 8.88 -22.01
CA ARG A 299 12.94 8.31 -20.67
C ARG A 299 11.65 8.04 -19.90
N VAL A 300 10.70 8.96 -19.95
CA VAL A 300 9.38 8.79 -19.32
C VAL A 300 8.60 7.65 -19.99
N VAL A 301 8.61 7.60 -21.33
CA VAL A 301 7.96 6.53 -22.09
C VAL A 301 8.59 5.17 -21.79
N PHE A 302 9.93 5.07 -21.73
CA PHE A 302 10.59 3.81 -21.37
C PHE A 302 10.33 3.41 -19.91
N GLY A 303 10.25 4.36 -18.97
CA GLY A 303 9.86 4.09 -17.59
C GLY A 303 8.42 3.56 -17.49
N LEU A 304 7.49 4.18 -18.21
CA LEU A 304 6.09 3.75 -18.28
C LEU A 304 5.93 2.40 -18.97
N LEU A 305 6.62 2.18 -20.10
CA LEU A 305 6.63 0.91 -20.80
C LEU A 305 7.22 -0.20 -19.92
N GLY A 306 8.33 0.06 -19.22
CA GLY A 306 8.90 -0.89 -18.27
C GLY A 306 7.93 -1.25 -17.15
N PHE A 307 7.23 -0.25 -16.59
CA PHE A 307 6.23 -0.46 -15.55
C PHE A 307 5.01 -1.26 -16.07
N VAL A 308 4.47 -0.90 -17.24
CA VAL A 308 3.36 -1.62 -17.87
C VAL A 308 3.77 -3.04 -18.23
N THR A 309 4.97 -3.24 -18.79
CA THR A 309 5.49 -4.58 -19.12
C THR A 309 5.66 -5.43 -17.86
N MET A 310 6.10 -4.83 -16.77
CA MET A 310 6.19 -5.52 -15.46
C MET A 310 4.81 -5.98 -15.01
N ILE A 311 3.80 -5.08 -14.98
CA ILE A 311 2.43 -5.42 -14.59
C ILE A 311 1.88 -6.54 -15.48
N LEU A 312 2.02 -6.41 -16.80
CA LEU A 312 1.56 -7.42 -17.74
C LEU A 312 2.31 -8.74 -17.59
N GLY A 313 3.62 -8.69 -17.31
CA GLY A 313 4.44 -9.87 -17.03
C GLY A 313 4.01 -10.58 -15.76
N VAL A 314 3.71 -9.83 -14.70
CA VAL A 314 3.18 -10.37 -13.44
C VAL A 314 1.79 -10.98 -13.64
N ILE A 315 0.90 -10.30 -14.34
CA ILE A 315 -0.44 -10.82 -14.68
C ILE A 315 -0.31 -12.08 -15.53
N GLY A 316 0.51 -12.05 -16.58
CA GLY A 316 0.74 -13.20 -17.47
C GLY A 316 1.34 -14.40 -16.76
N ALA A 317 2.34 -14.19 -15.89
CA ALA A 317 2.92 -15.24 -15.07
C ALA A 317 1.88 -15.83 -14.09
N SER A 318 1.02 -15.00 -13.50
CA SER A 318 -0.03 -15.45 -12.59
C SER A 318 -1.09 -16.29 -13.30
N VAL A 319 -1.49 -15.89 -14.51
CA VAL A 319 -2.43 -16.66 -15.35
C VAL A 319 -1.81 -17.99 -15.76
N ALA A 320 -0.56 -17.98 -16.25
CA ALA A 320 0.13 -19.19 -16.67
C ALA A 320 0.29 -20.21 -15.53
N VAL A 321 0.56 -19.74 -14.31
CA VAL A 321 0.71 -20.63 -13.16
C VAL A 321 -0.65 -21.11 -12.64
N TYR A 322 -1.70 -20.28 -12.71
CA TYR A 322 -3.05 -20.70 -12.42
C TYR A 322 -3.47 -21.84 -13.35
N GLU A 323 -3.25 -21.72 -14.64
CA GLU A 323 -3.52 -22.74 -15.65
C GLU A 323 -2.76 -24.04 -15.34
N VAL A 324 -1.45 -23.96 -15.09
CA VAL A 324 -0.62 -25.14 -14.76
C VAL A 324 -1.06 -25.78 -13.43
N GLY A 325 -1.37 -24.97 -12.41
CA GLY A 325 -1.87 -25.45 -11.12
C GLY A 325 -3.24 -26.11 -11.24
N TYR A 326 -4.14 -25.51 -11.99
CA TYR A 326 -5.48 -26.04 -12.26
C TYR A 326 -5.43 -27.36 -12.99
N HIS A 327 -4.65 -27.48 -14.07
CA HIS A 327 -4.50 -28.72 -14.81
C HIS A 327 -3.85 -29.85 -14.00
N ARG A 328 -2.92 -29.54 -13.10
CA ARG A 328 -2.38 -30.54 -12.15
C ARG A 328 -3.42 -30.99 -11.12
N ALA A 329 -4.22 -30.08 -10.58
CA ALA A 329 -5.24 -30.41 -9.61
C ALA A 329 -6.39 -31.26 -10.22
N VAL A 330 -6.79 -30.94 -11.45
CA VAL A 330 -7.83 -31.69 -12.19
C VAL A 330 -7.30 -33.02 -12.71
N GLY A 331 -6.03 -33.08 -13.12
CA GLY A 331 -5.39 -34.31 -13.63
C GLY A 331 -5.07 -35.35 -12.54
N HIS A 332 -5.10 -34.99 -11.26
CA HIS A 332 -4.89 -35.88 -10.10
C HIS A 332 -6.16 -36.11 -9.28
N GLY A 333 -7.34 -35.84 -9.84
CA GLY A 333 -8.59 -36.22 -9.24
C GLY A 333 -8.59 -37.79 -8.96
N PRO A 334 -9.02 -38.23 -7.79
CA PRO A 334 -9.05 -39.65 -7.48
C PRO A 334 -9.86 -40.35 -8.57
N THR A 335 -9.23 -41.27 -9.31
CA THR A 335 -9.93 -42.21 -10.15
C THR A 335 -10.82 -43.08 -9.21
N VAL A 336 -12.04 -42.63 -9.02
CA VAL A 336 -13.04 -43.46 -8.36
C VAL A 336 -13.25 -44.66 -9.28
N SER A 337 -12.65 -45.77 -8.92
CA SER A 337 -12.92 -47.06 -9.60
C SER A 337 -14.39 -47.39 -9.40
N VAL A 338 -15.15 -47.34 -10.50
CA VAL A 338 -16.60 -47.66 -10.58
C VAL A 338 -16.91 -49.11 -10.22
N ASN A 339 -15.95 -49.90 -9.75
CA ASN A 339 -16.09 -51.33 -9.50
C ASN A 339 -16.33 -51.72 -8.03
N GLN A 340 -16.92 -50.85 -7.22
CA GLN A 340 -17.37 -51.25 -5.88
C GLN A 340 -18.78 -50.72 -5.60
N ILE A 341 -19.75 -51.23 -6.34
CA ILE A 341 -21.16 -51.25 -5.91
C ILE A 341 -21.56 -52.72 -5.84
N PRO A 342 -21.93 -53.25 -4.67
CA PRO A 342 -22.44 -54.63 -4.51
C PRO A 342 -23.80 -54.83 -5.15
#